data_81e815f622b8e996be85768e66033bb3
#
_entry.id   81e815f622b8e996be85768e66033bb3
#
_cell.length_a   1.000
_cell.length_b   1.000
_cell.length_c   1.000
_cell.angle_alpha   90.00
_cell.angle_beta   90.00
_cell.angle_gamma   90.00
#
_symmetry.space_group_name_H-M   'P 1'
#
loop_
_entity.id
_entity.type
_entity.pdbx_description
1 polymer ?
#
loop_
_entity_poly.entity_id
_entity_poly.type
_entity_poly.pdbx_seq_one_letter_code
_entity_poly.pdbx_strand_id
1 'polypeptide(L)'
;IDSVVGFDYCVIVEGEMDVLALHEAGVTNAISVPNGATLNTNNLDYLDSCIDYFEDKSKIILACDSDEAGQALQSELIRRLGSEVCYITTFEDCKDANEYLLKYGKERLTSRITGAKPVPLENVTTFRDVEDEVTDFVRNGFKPGFQIGLQNFDDIFSTYTGQFITVTGIPSSGKSDFVDQMVVGYNANYGWKTAFASP
;
A
#
# COMPACT_ATOMS: atom_id res chain seq x y z
N ILE A 1 -10.57 -28.20 2.76
CA ILE A 1 -11.11 -27.12 3.62
C ILE A 1 -11.19 -27.52 5.09
N ASP A 2 -11.45 -28.78 5.40
CA ASP A 2 -11.62 -29.25 6.78
C ASP A 2 -10.39 -29.01 7.69
N SER A 3 -9.20 -28.88 7.11
CA SER A 3 -7.96 -28.62 7.87
C SER A 3 -7.93 -27.28 8.60
N VAL A 4 -8.80 -26.33 8.23
CA VAL A 4 -8.87 -25.02 8.87
C VAL A 4 -9.92 -24.94 10.00
N VAL A 5 -10.75 -25.98 10.14
CA VAL A 5 -11.78 -26.05 11.19
C VAL A 5 -11.15 -26.13 12.56
N GLY A 6 -11.61 -25.30 13.48
CA GLY A 6 -11.13 -25.28 14.87
C GLY A 6 -9.81 -24.51 15.09
N PHE A 7 -9.27 -23.88 14.05
CA PHE A 7 -8.14 -22.97 14.16
C PHE A 7 -8.60 -21.52 14.05
N ASP A 8 -8.00 -20.64 14.83
CA ASP A 8 -8.24 -19.19 14.80
C ASP A 8 -7.62 -18.50 13.56
N TYR A 9 -6.67 -19.14 12.92
CA TYR A 9 -6.05 -18.69 11.70
C TYR A 9 -5.88 -19.80 10.67
N CYS A 10 -5.70 -19.44 9.41
CA CYS A 10 -5.39 -20.40 8.34
C CYS A 10 -4.35 -19.84 7.36
N VAL A 11 -3.77 -20.74 6.57
CA VAL A 11 -2.81 -20.42 5.51
C VAL A 11 -3.40 -20.85 4.17
N ILE A 12 -3.45 -19.95 3.20
CA ILE A 12 -3.86 -20.24 1.82
C ILE A 12 -2.64 -20.17 0.93
N VAL A 13 -2.39 -21.25 0.21
CA VAL A 13 -1.32 -21.39 -0.78
C VAL A 13 -1.89 -21.69 -2.16
N GLU A 14 -1.05 -21.67 -3.18
CA GLU A 14 -1.47 -21.90 -4.55
C GLU A 14 -1.62 -23.38 -4.90
N GLY A 15 -0.68 -24.22 -4.50
CA GLY A 15 -0.59 -25.63 -4.88
C GLY A 15 -0.71 -26.62 -3.71
N GLU A 16 -1.11 -27.87 -4.03
CA GLU A 16 -1.22 -28.94 -3.04
C GLU A 16 0.16 -29.33 -2.48
N MET A 17 1.23 -29.18 -3.27
CA MET A 17 2.59 -29.48 -2.82
C MET A 17 3.04 -28.50 -1.74
N ASP A 18 2.60 -27.26 -1.80
CA ASP A 18 2.87 -26.25 -0.77
C ASP A 18 2.13 -26.56 0.53
N VAL A 19 0.89 -27.07 0.44
CA VAL A 19 0.16 -27.57 1.61
C VAL A 19 0.94 -28.69 2.28
N LEU A 20 1.45 -29.65 1.51
CA LEU A 20 2.25 -30.77 2.04
C LEU A 20 3.55 -30.28 2.68
N ALA A 21 4.21 -29.29 2.05
CA ALA A 21 5.42 -28.67 2.59
C ALA A 21 5.15 -27.95 3.93
N LEU A 22 4.03 -27.25 4.04
CA LEU A 22 3.60 -26.60 5.28
C LEU A 22 3.25 -27.60 6.36
N HIS A 23 2.53 -28.69 6.03
CA HIS A 23 2.25 -29.79 6.95
C HIS A 23 3.54 -30.45 7.47
N GLU A 24 4.52 -30.69 6.60
CA GLU A 24 5.82 -31.23 6.97
C GLU A 24 6.58 -30.29 7.91
N ALA A 25 6.35 -28.97 7.80
CA ALA A 25 6.89 -27.95 8.70
C ALA A 25 6.06 -27.75 9.99
N GLY A 26 4.95 -28.50 10.16
CA GLY A 26 4.09 -28.42 11.34
C GLY A 26 2.95 -27.41 11.25
N VAL A 27 2.74 -26.79 10.09
CA VAL A 27 1.62 -25.87 9.83
C VAL A 27 0.47 -26.66 9.21
N THR A 28 -0.42 -27.22 10.04
CA THR A 28 -1.45 -28.17 9.62
C THR A 28 -2.77 -27.53 9.18
N ASN A 29 -2.94 -26.25 9.43
CA ASN A 29 -4.11 -25.44 9.05
C ASN A 29 -3.89 -24.72 7.71
N ALA A 30 -3.26 -25.39 6.77
CA ALA A 30 -3.02 -24.90 5.42
C ALA A 30 -3.95 -25.54 4.41
N ILE A 31 -4.35 -24.77 3.39
CA ILE A 31 -5.16 -25.20 2.24
C ILE A 31 -4.60 -24.61 0.95
N SER A 32 -4.85 -25.28 -0.16
CA SER A 32 -4.58 -24.73 -1.51
C SER A 32 -5.86 -24.30 -2.19
N VAL A 33 -5.72 -23.39 -3.16
CA VAL A 33 -6.79 -23.07 -4.08
C VAL A 33 -6.97 -24.20 -5.11
N PRO A 34 -8.19 -24.57 -5.48
CA PRO A 34 -8.44 -25.56 -6.53
C PRO A 34 -7.87 -25.08 -7.88
N ASN A 35 -7.14 -25.97 -8.56
CA ASN A 35 -6.54 -25.73 -9.88
C ASN A 35 -5.44 -24.65 -9.94
N GLY A 36 -4.89 -24.22 -8.79
CA GLY A 36 -3.82 -23.23 -8.72
C GLY A 36 -4.24 -21.80 -9.16
N ALA A 37 -3.27 -20.91 -9.24
CA ALA A 37 -3.50 -19.55 -9.73
C ALA A 37 -3.63 -19.51 -11.25
N THR A 38 -4.53 -18.66 -11.73
CA THR A 38 -4.67 -18.33 -13.14
C THR A 38 -4.83 -16.83 -13.29
N LEU A 39 -4.39 -16.26 -14.42
CA LEU A 39 -4.61 -14.84 -14.71
C LEU A 39 -6.09 -14.47 -14.87
N ASN A 40 -6.97 -15.48 -14.97
CA ASN A 40 -8.40 -15.28 -15.07
C ASN A 40 -9.04 -15.42 -13.69
N THR A 41 -9.23 -14.30 -13.00
CA THR A 41 -9.76 -14.20 -11.63
C THR A 41 -11.25 -14.65 -11.50
N ASN A 42 -11.93 -14.91 -12.60
CA ASN A 42 -13.34 -15.37 -12.59
C ASN A 42 -13.50 -16.82 -12.08
N ASN A 43 -12.42 -17.53 -11.77
CA ASN A 43 -12.44 -18.95 -11.40
C ASN A 43 -12.49 -19.20 -9.89
N LEU A 44 -12.78 -18.18 -9.06
CA LEU A 44 -12.84 -18.29 -7.60
C LEU A 44 -14.28 -18.44 -7.04
N ASP A 45 -15.23 -18.85 -7.87
CA ASP A 45 -16.64 -19.04 -7.45
C ASP A 45 -16.80 -20.10 -6.34
N TYR A 46 -15.86 -21.04 -6.26
CA TYR A 46 -15.81 -22.01 -5.15
C TYR A 46 -15.58 -21.35 -3.79
N LEU A 47 -14.92 -20.18 -3.74
CA LEU A 47 -14.67 -19.45 -2.49
C LEU A 47 -15.99 -18.99 -1.86
N ASP A 48 -16.95 -18.57 -2.68
CA ASP A 48 -18.27 -18.14 -2.21
C ASP A 48 -19.03 -19.29 -1.52
N SER A 49 -18.74 -20.54 -1.94
CA SER A 49 -19.34 -21.75 -1.34
C SER A 49 -18.67 -22.17 -0.03
N CYS A 50 -17.51 -21.61 0.30
CA CYS A 50 -16.74 -21.94 1.53
C CYS A 50 -16.39 -20.69 2.35
N ILE A 51 -17.03 -19.58 2.11
CA ILE A 51 -16.76 -18.33 2.81
C ILE A 51 -16.93 -18.46 4.33
N ASP A 52 -17.94 -19.21 4.76
CA ASP A 52 -18.27 -19.45 6.17
C ASP A 52 -17.11 -20.05 6.98
N TYR A 53 -16.17 -20.76 6.31
CA TYR A 53 -14.98 -21.32 6.96
C TYR A 53 -13.93 -20.27 7.34
N PHE A 54 -14.08 -19.05 6.81
CA PHE A 54 -13.15 -17.94 7.03
C PHE A 54 -13.73 -16.83 7.91
N GLU A 55 -15.05 -16.78 8.12
CA GLU A 55 -15.71 -15.70 8.86
C GLU A 55 -15.26 -15.56 10.32
N ASP A 56 -14.90 -16.67 10.97
CA ASP A 56 -14.45 -16.71 12.36
C ASP A 56 -12.92 -16.61 12.52
N LYS A 57 -12.17 -16.41 11.42
CA LYS A 57 -10.72 -16.34 11.47
C LYS A 57 -10.24 -14.94 11.83
N SER A 58 -9.40 -14.86 12.85
CA SER A 58 -8.72 -13.60 13.20
C SER A 58 -7.59 -13.27 12.23
N LYS A 59 -7.08 -14.27 11.51
CA LYS A 59 -5.94 -14.12 10.60
C LYS A 59 -5.98 -15.12 9.45
N ILE A 60 -5.88 -14.63 8.23
CA ILE A 60 -5.75 -15.45 7.00
C ILE A 60 -4.42 -15.11 6.34
N ILE A 61 -3.49 -16.06 6.31
CA ILE A 61 -2.17 -15.86 5.74
C ILE A 61 -2.18 -16.29 4.27
N LEU A 62 -1.93 -15.36 3.38
CA LEU A 62 -1.81 -15.60 1.95
C LEU A 62 -0.34 -15.83 1.61
N ALA A 63 -0.02 -17.04 1.21
CA ALA A 63 1.32 -17.49 0.87
C ALA A 63 1.35 -17.97 -0.59
N CYS A 64 0.93 -17.08 -1.50
CA CYS A 64 0.88 -17.32 -2.93
C CYS A 64 2.27 -17.22 -3.57
N ASP A 65 2.41 -17.78 -4.77
CA ASP A 65 3.62 -17.73 -5.56
C ASP A 65 4.04 -16.28 -5.88
N SER A 66 5.33 -16.08 -6.14
CA SER A 66 5.87 -14.76 -6.42
C SER A 66 5.66 -14.30 -7.87
N ASP A 67 5.04 -15.13 -8.73
CA ASP A 67 4.77 -14.82 -10.12
C ASP A 67 3.49 -13.98 -10.33
N GLU A 68 3.23 -13.58 -11.57
CA GLU A 68 2.10 -12.71 -11.92
C GLU A 68 0.75 -13.37 -11.60
N ALA A 69 0.62 -14.68 -11.78
CA ALA A 69 -0.60 -15.42 -11.49
C ALA A 69 -0.87 -15.49 -9.97
N GLY A 70 0.17 -15.75 -9.17
CA GLY A 70 0.08 -15.75 -7.70
C GLY A 70 -0.27 -14.37 -7.13
N GLN A 71 0.28 -13.28 -7.71
CA GLN A 71 -0.07 -11.92 -7.31
C GLN A 71 -1.52 -11.56 -7.64
N ALA A 72 -2.03 -11.99 -8.81
CA ALA A 72 -3.42 -11.82 -9.18
C ALA A 72 -4.36 -12.59 -8.26
N LEU A 73 -4.04 -13.85 -7.94
CA LEU A 73 -4.76 -14.65 -6.97
C LEU A 73 -4.78 -14.00 -5.59
N GLN A 74 -3.63 -13.54 -5.09
CA GLN A 74 -3.51 -12.87 -3.80
C GLN A 74 -4.41 -11.63 -3.73
N SER A 75 -4.38 -10.80 -4.76
CA SER A 75 -5.19 -9.58 -4.81
C SER A 75 -6.70 -9.89 -4.77
N GLU A 76 -7.13 -10.91 -5.48
CA GLU A 76 -8.53 -11.32 -5.50
C GLU A 76 -8.99 -11.98 -4.19
N LEU A 77 -8.11 -12.76 -3.54
CA LEU A 77 -8.37 -13.31 -2.20
C LEU A 77 -8.54 -12.19 -1.17
N ILE A 78 -7.65 -11.17 -1.18
CA ILE A 78 -7.76 -10.00 -0.30
C ILE A 78 -9.10 -9.27 -0.54
N ARG A 79 -9.50 -9.09 -1.79
CA ARG A 79 -10.75 -8.42 -2.15
C ARG A 79 -11.98 -9.15 -1.61
N ARG A 80 -11.98 -10.50 -1.62
CA ARG A 80 -13.14 -11.32 -1.19
C ARG A 80 -13.16 -11.59 0.31
N LEU A 81 -12.00 -11.81 0.93
CA LEU A 81 -11.88 -12.17 2.34
C LEU A 81 -11.81 -10.96 3.28
N GLY A 82 -11.45 -9.78 2.75
CA GLY A 82 -11.23 -8.56 3.51
C GLY A 82 -9.77 -8.33 3.87
N SER A 83 -9.30 -7.12 3.65
CA SER A 83 -7.89 -6.75 3.93
C SER A 83 -7.55 -6.73 5.42
N GLU A 84 -8.54 -6.55 6.28
CA GLU A 84 -8.39 -6.45 7.74
C GLU A 84 -7.97 -7.76 8.40
N VAL A 85 -8.32 -8.91 7.81
CA VAL A 85 -7.96 -10.25 8.33
C VAL A 85 -6.84 -10.90 7.51
N CYS A 86 -6.49 -10.34 6.35
CA CYS A 86 -5.49 -10.89 5.45
C CYS A 86 -4.07 -10.46 5.84
N TYR A 87 -3.16 -11.42 5.78
CA TYR A 87 -1.72 -11.24 5.98
C TYR A 87 -0.99 -11.83 4.80
N ILE A 88 0.12 -11.22 4.41
CA ILE A 88 0.93 -11.66 3.27
C ILE A 88 2.27 -12.17 3.76
N THR A 89 2.72 -13.26 3.19
CA THR A 89 4.11 -13.72 3.27
C THR A 89 4.67 -13.97 1.87
N THR A 90 5.99 -13.87 1.75
CA THR A 90 6.73 -14.13 0.51
C THR A 90 7.90 -15.06 0.80
N PHE A 91 8.34 -15.81 -0.17
CA PHE A 91 9.40 -16.83 -0.01
C PHE A 91 10.79 -16.35 -0.47
N GLU A 92 11.06 -15.03 -0.38
CA GLU A 92 12.35 -14.42 -0.74
C GLU A 92 12.79 -14.76 -2.16
N ASP A 93 13.86 -15.57 -2.27
CA ASP A 93 14.46 -16.03 -3.52
C ASP A 93 13.93 -17.41 -3.97
N CYS A 94 12.87 -17.91 -3.36
CA CYS A 94 12.14 -19.11 -3.74
C CYS A 94 10.79 -18.74 -4.36
N LYS A 95 10.32 -19.60 -5.26
CA LYS A 95 9.04 -19.39 -5.92
C LYS A 95 7.87 -19.63 -4.96
N ASP A 96 7.93 -20.73 -4.22
CA ASP A 96 6.83 -21.26 -3.42
C ASP A 96 7.30 -21.83 -2.07
N ALA A 97 6.35 -22.30 -1.25
CA ALA A 97 6.64 -22.86 0.08
C ALA A 97 7.42 -24.17 0.01
N ASN A 98 7.19 -25.00 -1.03
CA ASN A 98 7.89 -26.26 -1.19
C ASN A 98 9.38 -26.05 -1.50
N GLU A 99 9.70 -25.13 -2.43
CA GLU A 99 11.09 -24.77 -2.71
C GLU A 99 11.78 -24.17 -1.48
N TYR A 100 11.06 -23.31 -0.75
CA TYR A 100 11.58 -22.71 0.48
C TYR A 100 11.87 -23.75 1.56
N LEU A 101 10.99 -24.75 1.74
CA LEU A 101 11.21 -25.87 2.67
C LEU A 101 12.47 -26.63 2.32
N LEU A 102 12.65 -26.99 1.03
CA LEU A 102 13.81 -27.76 0.56
C LEU A 102 15.12 -26.98 0.76
N LYS A 103 15.10 -25.67 0.61
CA LYS A 103 16.29 -24.83 0.70
C LYS A 103 16.65 -24.43 2.12
N TYR A 104 15.66 -24.07 2.93
CA TYR A 104 15.88 -23.46 4.24
C TYR A 104 15.42 -24.28 5.43
N GLY A 105 14.66 -25.36 5.18
CA GLY A 105 14.17 -26.27 6.21
C GLY A 105 12.91 -25.81 6.95
N LYS A 106 12.40 -26.70 7.79
CA LYS A 106 11.10 -26.57 8.46
C LYS A 106 10.99 -25.35 9.37
N GLU A 107 12.00 -25.13 10.19
CA GLU A 107 11.97 -24.04 11.19
C GLU A 107 11.89 -22.68 10.54
N ARG A 108 12.62 -22.48 9.42
CA ARG A 108 12.56 -21.22 8.67
C ARG A 108 11.24 -21.05 7.96
N LEU A 109 10.67 -22.11 7.39
CA LEU A 109 9.35 -22.04 6.76
C LEU A 109 8.27 -21.66 7.79
N THR A 110 8.24 -22.31 8.95
CA THR A 110 7.32 -21.98 10.05
C THR A 110 7.50 -20.51 10.51
N SER A 111 8.75 -20.08 10.68
CA SER A 111 9.04 -18.69 11.05
C SER A 111 8.56 -17.68 9.99
N ARG A 112 8.65 -18.05 8.71
CA ARG A 112 8.18 -17.21 7.61
C ARG A 112 6.66 -17.06 7.65
N ILE A 113 5.92 -18.13 7.87
CA ILE A 113 4.45 -18.11 8.00
C ILE A 113 4.02 -17.31 9.24
N THR A 114 4.62 -17.55 10.40
CA THR A 114 4.28 -16.84 11.64
C THR A 114 4.62 -15.34 11.57
N GLY A 115 5.65 -14.98 10.81
CA GLY A 115 6.09 -13.63 10.55
C GLY A 115 5.36 -12.90 9.42
N ALA A 116 4.25 -13.45 8.89
CA ALA A 116 3.45 -12.81 7.85
C ALA A 116 2.99 -11.41 8.29
N LYS A 117 3.01 -10.45 7.36
CA LYS A 117 2.67 -9.05 7.61
C LYS A 117 1.22 -8.76 7.22
N PRO A 118 0.51 -7.92 7.96
CA PRO A 118 -0.83 -7.51 7.55
C PRO A 118 -0.80 -6.83 6.17
N VAL A 119 -1.87 -7.01 5.41
CA VAL A 119 -2.07 -6.26 4.17
C VAL A 119 -2.17 -4.78 4.51
N PRO A 120 -1.41 -3.89 3.84
CA PRO A 120 -1.59 -2.46 4.03
C PRO A 120 -3.03 -2.05 3.68
N LEU A 121 -3.72 -1.43 4.63
CA LEU A 121 -5.06 -0.89 4.36
C LEU A 121 -4.94 0.33 3.46
N GLU A 122 -5.74 0.37 2.39
CA GLU A 122 -5.78 1.54 1.52
C GLU A 122 -6.14 2.79 2.32
N ASN A 123 -5.40 3.86 2.11
CA ASN A 123 -5.56 5.16 2.79
C ASN A 123 -5.34 5.14 4.32
N VAL A 124 -4.78 4.08 4.87
CA VAL A 124 -4.34 4.03 6.27
C VAL A 124 -2.82 4.06 6.32
N THR A 125 -2.28 5.16 6.81
CA THR A 125 -0.83 5.36 6.98
C THR A 125 -0.48 5.13 8.44
N THR A 126 0.51 4.28 8.72
CA THR A 126 1.02 4.08 10.08
C THR A 126 2.04 5.17 10.42
N PHE A 127 2.29 5.39 11.73
CA PHE A 127 3.33 6.34 12.14
C PHE A 127 4.70 6.01 11.53
N ARG A 128 5.03 4.74 11.35
CA ARG A 128 6.32 4.32 10.74
C ARG A 128 6.46 4.77 9.28
N ASP A 129 5.36 4.84 8.55
CA ASP A 129 5.36 5.23 7.14
C ASP A 129 5.65 6.73 6.97
N VAL A 130 5.39 7.54 8.01
CA VAL A 130 5.58 9.00 8.02
C VAL A 130 6.62 9.46 9.05
N GLU A 131 7.30 8.54 9.74
CA GLU A 131 8.25 8.86 10.82
C GLU A 131 9.37 9.79 10.36
N ASP A 132 9.93 9.53 9.17
CA ASP A 132 10.99 10.38 8.60
C ASP A 132 10.49 11.78 8.27
N GLU A 133 9.26 11.89 7.70
CA GLU A 133 8.64 13.18 7.38
C GLU A 133 8.32 13.97 8.64
N VAL A 134 7.76 13.31 9.66
CA VAL A 134 7.46 13.93 10.96
C VAL A 134 8.74 14.37 11.65
N THR A 135 9.78 13.54 11.61
CA THR A 135 11.07 13.85 12.21
C THR A 135 11.74 15.03 11.51
N ASP A 136 11.70 15.07 10.17
CA ASP A 136 12.21 16.20 9.40
C ASP A 136 11.44 17.49 9.73
N PHE A 137 10.12 17.39 9.82
CA PHE A 137 9.27 18.51 10.22
C PHE A 137 9.59 19.05 11.63
N VAL A 138 9.78 18.15 12.60
CA VAL A 138 10.09 18.54 13.99
C VAL A 138 11.48 19.20 14.07
N ARG A 139 12.46 18.75 13.29
CA ARG A 139 13.82 19.28 13.29
C ARG A 139 13.97 20.58 12.52
N ASN A 140 13.33 20.69 11.38
CA ASN A 140 13.56 21.74 10.39
C ASN A 140 12.38 22.70 10.21
N GLY A 141 11.23 22.40 10.84
CA GLY A 141 9.99 23.18 10.65
C GLY A 141 9.38 22.99 9.27
N PHE A 142 8.44 23.85 8.92
CA PHE A 142 7.87 23.88 7.57
C PHE A 142 8.93 24.30 6.55
N LYS A 143 9.04 23.58 5.45
CA LYS A 143 9.85 24.03 4.32
C LYS A 143 9.35 25.40 3.87
N PRO A 144 10.24 26.39 3.67
CA PRO A 144 9.80 27.68 3.16
C PRO A 144 9.10 27.49 1.81
N GLY A 145 7.98 28.16 1.65
CA GLY A 145 7.26 28.20 0.37
C GLY A 145 8.01 28.98 -0.70
N PHE A 146 7.45 29.00 -1.89
CA PHE A 146 7.98 29.81 -2.99
C PHE A 146 7.77 31.30 -2.71
N GLN A 147 8.82 32.09 -2.91
CA GLN A 147 8.89 33.52 -2.64
C GLN A 147 9.02 34.28 -3.95
N ILE A 148 8.48 35.50 -3.99
CA ILE A 148 8.48 36.33 -5.21
C ILE A 148 9.66 37.31 -5.29
N GLY A 149 10.45 37.42 -4.25
CA GLY A 149 11.59 38.34 -4.18
C GLY A 149 11.24 39.73 -3.62
N LEU A 150 10.06 39.88 -3.02
CA LEU A 150 9.67 41.12 -2.30
C LEU A 150 9.82 40.87 -0.78
N GLN A 151 10.90 41.34 -0.18
CA GLN A 151 11.27 41.02 1.19
C GLN A 151 10.10 41.21 2.18
N ASN A 152 9.46 42.36 2.22
CA ASN A 152 8.37 42.62 3.17
C ASN A 152 7.12 41.74 2.93
N PHE A 153 6.93 41.21 1.73
CA PHE A 153 5.87 40.29 1.39
C PHE A 153 6.28 38.87 1.70
N ASP A 154 7.49 38.47 1.30
CA ASP A 154 8.03 37.15 1.49
C ASP A 154 8.22 36.77 2.97
N ASP A 155 8.36 37.77 3.85
CA ASP A 155 8.44 37.59 5.32
C ASP A 155 7.09 37.14 5.93
N ILE A 156 5.96 37.47 5.24
CA ILE A 156 4.62 37.19 5.77
C ILE A 156 3.81 36.22 4.92
N PHE A 157 4.21 35.97 3.69
CA PHE A 157 3.49 35.13 2.75
C PHE A 157 4.44 34.36 1.84
N SER A 158 4.20 33.07 1.69
CA SER A 158 4.84 32.23 0.70
C SER A 158 3.80 31.27 0.09
N THR A 159 4.05 30.81 -1.11
CA THR A 159 3.12 29.92 -1.82
C THR A 159 3.67 28.50 -1.90
N TYR A 160 2.76 27.55 -2.06
CA TYR A 160 3.08 26.13 -2.28
C TYR A 160 2.38 25.66 -3.55
N THR A 161 2.89 24.63 -4.17
CA THR A 161 2.19 23.99 -5.30
C THR A 161 0.85 23.42 -4.86
N GLY A 162 -0.17 23.56 -5.72
CA GLY A 162 -1.53 23.09 -5.42
C GLY A 162 -2.40 24.06 -4.62
N GLN A 163 -1.88 25.23 -4.22
CA GLN A 163 -2.69 26.25 -3.54
C GLN A 163 -3.59 26.98 -4.51
N PHE A 164 -4.80 27.30 -4.05
CA PHE A 164 -5.71 28.27 -4.66
C PHE A 164 -5.62 29.60 -3.90
N ILE A 165 -5.23 30.66 -4.59
CA ILE A 165 -5.01 31.99 -3.99
C ILE A 165 -6.03 32.95 -4.55
N THR A 166 -6.77 33.62 -3.67
CA THR A 166 -7.72 34.71 -4.05
C THR A 166 -7.18 36.04 -3.64
N VAL A 167 -7.02 36.95 -4.62
CA VAL A 167 -6.62 38.35 -4.39
C VAL A 167 -7.85 39.22 -4.53
N THR A 168 -8.26 39.89 -3.46
CA THR A 168 -9.43 40.75 -3.43
C THR A 168 -9.07 42.21 -3.07
N GLY A 169 -9.92 43.13 -3.40
CA GLY A 169 -9.76 44.55 -3.07
C GLY A 169 -10.69 45.42 -3.90
N ILE A 170 -10.74 46.71 -3.57
CA ILE A 170 -11.55 47.70 -4.27
C ILE A 170 -11.10 47.87 -5.72
N PRO A 171 -11.96 48.31 -6.64
CA PRO A 171 -11.56 48.64 -8.00
C PRO A 171 -10.39 49.64 -8.04
N SER A 172 -9.50 49.47 -9.01
CA SER A 172 -8.31 50.30 -9.22
C SER A 172 -7.28 50.33 -8.07
N SER A 173 -7.24 49.28 -7.22
CA SER A 173 -6.28 49.17 -6.12
C SER A 173 -4.97 48.47 -6.48
N GLY A 174 -4.70 48.19 -7.76
CA GLY A 174 -3.46 47.56 -8.21
C GLY A 174 -3.42 46.01 -8.04
N LYS A 175 -4.59 45.34 -7.87
CA LYS A 175 -4.64 43.86 -7.74
C LYS A 175 -3.98 43.12 -8.88
N SER A 176 -4.29 43.54 -10.12
CA SER A 176 -3.73 42.94 -11.33
C SER A 176 -2.22 43.14 -11.39
N ASP A 177 -1.75 44.35 -11.13
CA ASP A 177 -0.33 44.68 -11.11
C ASP A 177 0.42 43.83 -10.05
N PHE A 178 -0.20 43.64 -8.90
CA PHE A 178 0.37 42.79 -7.85
C PHE A 178 0.45 41.29 -8.27
N VAL A 179 -0.61 40.77 -8.89
CA VAL A 179 -0.60 39.39 -9.42
C VAL A 179 0.45 39.22 -10.50
N ASP A 180 0.58 40.22 -11.41
CA ASP A 180 1.60 40.22 -12.46
C ASP A 180 3.02 40.22 -11.84
N GLN A 181 3.23 40.97 -10.77
CA GLN A 181 4.50 40.98 -10.05
C GLN A 181 4.79 39.66 -9.38
N MET A 182 3.79 38.99 -8.78
CA MET A 182 3.95 37.63 -8.25
C MET A 182 4.38 36.66 -9.36
N VAL A 183 3.72 36.72 -10.51
CA VAL A 183 4.04 35.85 -11.66
C VAL A 183 5.45 36.09 -12.16
N VAL A 184 5.87 37.33 -12.29
CA VAL A 184 7.25 37.68 -12.69
C VAL A 184 8.25 37.16 -11.67
N GLY A 185 7.98 37.31 -10.38
CA GLY A 185 8.83 36.81 -9.31
C GLY A 185 8.98 35.29 -9.36
N TYR A 186 7.90 34.53 -9.50
CA TYR A 186 7.96 33.06 -9.61
C TYR A 186 8.66 32.59 -10.88
N ASN A 187 8.44 33.29 -12.00
CA ASN A 187 9.16 32.95 -13.23
C ASN A 187 10.66 33.20 -13.09
N ALA A 188 11.06 34.36 -12.55
CA ALA A 188 12.46 34.72 -12.38
C ALA A 188 13.20 33.82 -11.39
N ASN A 189 12.56 33.48 -10.25
CA ASN A 189 13.20 32.75 -9.18
C ASN A 189 13.16 31.23 -9.38
N TYR A 190 12.11 30.70 -10.04
CA TYR A 190 11.85 29.26 -10.12
C TYR A 190 11.57 28.74 -11.53
N GLY A 191 11.56 29.62 -12.55
CA GLY A 191 11.30 29.22 -13.94
C GLY A 191 9.85 28.75 -14.19
N TRP A 192 8.89 29.17 -13.38
CA TRP A 192 7.48 28.79 -13.53
C TRP A 192 6.91 29.27 -14.84
N LYS A 193 6.12 28.43 -15.49
CA LYS A 193 5.34 28.78 -16.67
C LYS A 193 3.93 29.16 -16.23
N THR A 194 3.45 30.34 -16.63
CA THR A 194 2.15 30.86 -16.23
C THR A 194 1.20 30.96 -17.41
N ALA A 195 -0.05 30.58 -17.20
CA ALA A 195 -1.13 30.81 -18.14
C ALA A 195 -2.12 31.81 -17.55
N PHE A 196 -2.51 32.82 -18.34
CA PHE A 196 -3.55 33.79 -18.00
C PHE A 196 -4.85 33.40 -18.68
N ALA A 197 -5.95 33.41 -17.94
CA ALA A 197 -7.31 33.38 -18.47
C ALA A 197 -8.05 34.58 -17.90
N SER A 198 -8.24 35.61 -18.75
CA SER A 198 -9.01 36.81 -18.41
C SER A 198 -10.24 36.87 -19.30
N PRO A 199 -11.45 37.04 -18.76
CA PRO A 199 -12.67 37.20 -19.53
C PRO A 199 -12.68 38.54 -20.29
#